data_963fbfe0bd2907508c21785cb39c503c
#
_entry.id   963fbfe0bd2907508c21785cb39c503c
#
_cell.length_a   1.000
_cell.length_b   1.000
_cell.length_c   1.000
_cell.angle_alpha   90.00
_cell.angle_beta   90.00
_cell.angle_gamma   90.00
#
_symmetry.space_group_name_H-M   'P 1'
#
loop_
_entity.id
_entity.type
_entity.pdbx_description
1 polymer ?
#
loop_
_entity_poly.entity_id
_entity_poly.type
_entity_poly.pdbx_seq_one_letter_code
_entity_poly.pdbx_strand_id
1 'polypeptide(L)'
;MKQARPIWADFLHIIQKDEKFRQNNSREWFLLYICRIHDELLTINTIQKMAETSLHDISLARFKSLFPDSPRVSYGDDFYVMDIKLSQQSQPLGHPCRFDGYMLLYCVKGRIRLNVNLTEYQIEEGMIFMNVPGNIIRVNEILDVPKEEVQYVCVAMSKEFLQGMQLDANKIFNEGMSMMENPSVKLTEKELEVVRSGLEIITRVVNSEAMYKREALLSLLSSMFYMLMGVWRKRGASAEAESQSSRSKLIFDRFIKLVSEYHTQYRNVGFYADKLCLTPKYLSKLIKNATGKSAPEWIDQYVILEAKNLLKYSGVTIKEIVFKLNFPNQSVFYKFFKARTGMTPTEYRNS
;
A
#
# COMPACT_ATOMS: atom_id res chain seq x y z
N MET A 1 -17.38 -9.06 -28.31
CA MET A 1 -17.77 -10.29 -27.60
C MET A 1 -16.90 -11.44 -28.12
N LYS A 2 -15.80 -11.75 -27.46
CA LYS A 2 -15.04 -12.99 -27.71
C LYS A 2 -15.60 -14.04 -26.76
N GLN A 3 -16.23 -15.05 -27.32
CA GLN A 3 -16.70 -16.21 -26.59
C GLN A 3 -15.54 -16.86 -25.87
N ALA A 4 -15.65 -16.96 -24.54
CA ALA A 4 -14.75 -17.78 -23.73
C ALA A 4 -14.80 -19.21 -24.29
N ARG A 5 -13.65 -19.79 -24.63
CA ARG A 5 -13.57 -21.21 -24.98
C ARG A 5 -14.13 -22.02 -23.81
N PRO A 6 -15.01 -22.97 -24.07
CA PRO A 6 -15.54 -23.78 -22.99
C PRO A 6 -14.38 -24.60 -22.37
N ILE A 7 -14.32 -24.63 -21.07
CA ILE A 7 -13.32 -25.37 -20.23
C ILE A 7 -13.12 -26.83 -20.71
N TRP A 8 -14.16 -27.40 -21.34
CA TRP A 8 -14.15 -28.74 -21.94
C TRP A 8 -13.16 -28.92 -23.11
N ALA A 9 -12.81 -27.86 -23.83
CA ALA A 9 -11.89 -27.96 -24.96
C ALA A 9 -10.43 -28.15 -24.51
N ASP A 10 -10.05 -27.50 -23.43
CA ASP A 10 -8.73 -27.67 -22.81
C ASP A 10 -8.64 -29.02 -22.08
N PHE A 11 -9.73 -29.47 -21.49
CA PHE A 11 -9.87 -30.77 -20.84
C PHE A 11 -9.67 -31.95 -21.81
N LEU A 12 -10.31 -31.90 -22.98
CA LEU A 12 -10.12 -32.91 -24.04
C LEU A 12 -8.68 -32.95 -24.55
N HIS A 13 -8.01 -31.84 -24.61
CA HIS A 13 -6.63 -31.77 -25.07
C HIS A 13 -5.62 -32.38 -24.06
N ILE A 14 -5.89 -32.25 -22.75
CA ILE A 14 -5.12 -32.87 -21.68
C ILE A 14 -5.28 -34.40 -21.69
N ILE A 15 -6.53 -34.88 -21.82
CA ILE A 15 -6.84 -36.32 -21.90
C ILE A 15 -6.19 -36.99 -23.12
N GLN A 16 -6.15 -36.29 -24.26
CA GLN A 16 -5.52 -36.81 -25.46
C GLN A 16 -3.99 -36.95 -25.38
N LYS A 17 -3.35 -36.22 -24.51
CA LYS A 17 -1.88 -36.26 -24.30
C LYS A 17 -1.40 -37.25 -23.24
N ASP A 18 -2.27 -37.74 -22.39
CA ASP A 18 -1.87 -38.68 -21.32
C ASP A 18 -1.81 -40.12 -21.84
N GLU A 19 -0.59 -40.64 -22.02
CA GLU A 19 -0.35 -42.02 -22.50
C GLU A 19 -0.93 -43.09 -21.57
N LYS A 20 -1.04 -42.82 -20.25
CA LYS A 20 -1.63 -43.77 -19.28
C LYS A 20 -3.15 -43.88 -19.45
N PHE A 21 -3.80 -42.81 -19.92
CA PHE A 21 -5.22 -42.83 -20.24
C PHE A 21 -5.53 -43.71 -21.45
N ARG A 22 -4.62 -43.79 -22.41
CA ARG A 22 -4.79 -44.62 -23.63
C ARG A 22 -4.65 -46.11 -23.37
N GLN A 23 -3.96 -46.54 -22.32
CA GLN A 23 -3.66 -47.94 -22.01
C GLN A 23 -4.69 -48.61 -21.09
N ASN A 24 -5.54 -47.88 -20.40
CA ASN A 24 -6.40 -48.44 -19.36
C ASN A 24 -7.88 -48.03 -19.59
N ASN A 25 -8.63 -48.87 -20.24
CA ASN A 25 -10.00 -48.62 -20.75
C ASN A 25 -11.10 -48.97 -19.71
N SER A 26 -10.80 -48.97 -18.39
CA SER A 26 -11.75 -49.30 -17.33
C SER A 26 -12.48 -48.05 -16.79
N ARG A 27 -13.79 -48.18 -16.60
CA ARG A 27 -14.69 -47.13 -16.07
C ARG A 27 -14.25 -46.64 -14.66
N GLU A 28 -13.65 -47.52 -13.88
CA GLU A 28 -13.14 -47.22 -12.53
C GLU A 28 -11.92 -46.34 -12.58
N TRP A 29 -11.01 -46.55 -13.52
CA TRP A 29 -9.82 -45.71 -13.72
C TRP A 29 -10.19 -44.30 -14.16
N PHE A 30 -11.19 -44.18 -15.01
CA PHE A 30 -11.73 -42.89 -15.46
C PHE A 30 -12.30 -42.08 -14.29
N LEU A 31 -13.06 -42.72 -13.40
CA LEU A 31 -13.62 -42.10 -12.20
C LEU A 31 -12.52 -41.67 -11.22
N LEU A 32 -11.53 -42.53 -10.97
CA LEU A 32 -10.37 -42.20 -10.10
C LEU A 32 -9.54 -41.05 -10.68
N TYR A 33 -9.35 -41.02 -11.99
CA TYR A 33 -8.62 -39.94 -12.66
C TYR A 33 -9.38 -38.60 -12.61
N ILE A 34 -10.72 -38.61 -12.81
CA ILE A 34 -11.57 -37.43 -12.64
C ILE A 34 -11.59 -36.95 -11.20
N CYS A 35 -11.71 -37.84 -10.22
CA CYS A 35 -11.65 -37.46 -8.80
C CYS A 35 -10.30 -36.81 -8.45
N ARG A 36 -9.19 -37.35 -8.93
CA ARG A 36 -7.86 -36.80 -8.71
C ARG A 36 -7.68 -35.42 -9.33
N ILE A 37 -8.12 -35.23 -10.58
CA ILE A 37 -8.10 -33.91 -11.25
C ILE A 37 -9.03 -32.93 -10.54
N HIS A 38 -10.20 -33.37 -10.11
CA HIS A 38 -11.15 -32.53 -9.36
C HIS A 38 -10.56 -32.09 -8.01
N ASP A 39 -9.86 -32.98 -7.30
CA ASP A 39 -9.18 -32.64 -6.03
C ASP A 39 -7.98 -31.71 -6.27
N GLU A 40 -7.20 -31.92 -7.33
CA GLU A 40 -6.11 -31.02 -7.72
C GLU A 40 -6.63 -29.62 -8.13
N LEU A 41 -7.71 -29.56 -8.92
CA LEU A 41 -8.35 -28.30 -9.30
C LEU A 41 -9.03 -27.60 -8.11
N LEU A 42 -9.66 -28.35 -7.21
CA LEU A 42 -10.20 -27.81 -5.95
C LEU A 42 -9.09 -27.28 -5.07
N THR A 43 -7.96 -28.00 -4.98
CA THR A 43 -6.80 -27.56 -4.20
C THR A 43 -6.17 -26.30 -4.80
N ILE A 44 -5.99 -26.25 -6.13
CA ILE A 44 -5.46 -25.07 -6.84
C ILE A 44 -6.43 -23.90 -6.71
N ASN A 45 -7.73 -24.10 -6.94
CA ASN A 45 -8.74 -23.05 -6.77
C ASN A 45 -8.87 -22.60 -5.31
N THR A 46 -8.73 -23.51 -4.35
CA THR A 46 -8.75 -23.17 -2.93
C THR A 46 -7.49 -22.41 -2.52
N ILE A 47 -6.30 -22.82 -3.00
CA ILE A 47 -5.04 -22.10 -2.80
C ILE A 47 -5.07 -20.74 -3.48
N GLN A 48 -5.58 -20.64 -4.73
CA GLN A 48 -5.75 -19.38 -5.43
C GLN A 48 -6.75 -18.46 -4.72
N LYS A 49 -7.90 -19.00 -4.29
CA LYS A 49 -8.91 -18.25 -3.53
C LYS A 49 -8.44 -17.86 -2.11
N MET A 50 -7.61 -18.68 -1.46
CA MET A 50 -6.94 -18.33 -0.19
C MET A 50 -5.84 -17.28 -0.42
N ALA A 51 -5.12 -17.32 -1.53
CA ALA A 51 -4.15 -16.30 -1.92
C ALA A 51 -4.84 -14.97 -2.26
N GLU A 52 -6.01 -15.01 -2.90
CA GLU A 52 -6.81 -13.82 -3.23
C GLU A 52 -7.42 -13.11 -2.01
N THR A 53 -7.58 -13.82 -0.88
CA THR A 53 -8.21 -13.29 0.34
C THR A 53 -7.23 -12.97 1.47
N SER A 54 -5.95 -13.35 1.35
CA SER A 54 -4.96 -13.08 2.39
C SER A 54 -4.20 -11.79 2.12
N LEU A 55 -4.15 -10.89 3.10
CA LEU A 55 -3.26 -9.75 3.09
C LEU A 55 -1.82 -10.28 3.24
N HIS A 56 -0.98 -9.97 2.26
CA HIS A 56 0.43 -10.33 2.28
C HIS A 56 1.28 -9.17 2.79
N ASP A 57 1.99 -9.39 3.89
CA ASP A 57 3.03 -8.47 4.32
C ASP A 57 4.26 -8.66 3.42
N ILE A 58 4.71 -7.59 2.78
CA ILE A 58 5.86 -7.58 1.88
C ILE A 58 6.97 -6.77 2.54
N SER A 59 8.02 -7.47 3.00
CA SER A 59 9.26 -6.83 3.41
C SER A 59 10.00 -6.22 2.22
N LEU A 60 10.94 -5.31 2.47
CA LEU A 60 11.74 -4.69 1.44
C LEU A 60 12.51 -5.71 0.59
N ALA A 61 13.10 -6.74 1.22
CA ALA A 61 13.80 -7.82 0.53
C ALA A 61 12.85 -8.64 -0.37
N ARG A 62 11.63 -8.95 0.11
CA ARG A 62 10.63 -9.64 -0.69
C ARG A 62 10.14 -8.76 -1.85
N PHE A 63 9.97 -7.47 -1.64
CA PHE A 63 9.60 -6.53 -2.71
C PHE A 63 10.65 -6.55 -3.84
N LYS A 64 11.96 -6.49 -3.50
CA LYS A 64 13.04 -6.65 -4.47
C LYS A 64 12.93 -7.96 -5.26
N SER A 65 12.60 -9.07 -4.59
CA SER A 65 12.48 -10.38 -5.25
C SER A 65 11.32 -10.51 -6.23
N LEU A 66 10.31 -9.63 -6.16
CA LEU A 66 9.23 -9.55 -7.15
C LEU A 66 9.70 -8.97 -8.50
N PHE A 67 10.84 -8.29 -8.52
CA PHE A 67 11.40 -7.62 -9.69
C PHE A 67 12.90 -7.99 -9.85
N PRO A 68 13.24 -9.25 -10.11
CA PRO A 68 14.63 -9.75 -10.06
C PRO A 68 15.54 -9.07 -11.07
N ASP A 69 15.02 -8.67 -12.23
CA ASP A 69 15.80 -8.06 -13.32
C ASP A 69 15.82 -6.51 -13.25
N SER A 70 15.30 -5.94 -12.18
CA SER A 70 15.05 -4.50 -12.09
C SER A 70 15.99 -3.69 -11.19
N PRO A 71 16.88 -4.26 -10.34
CA PRO A 71 17.69 -3.41 -9.48
C PRO A 71 18.73 -2.64 -10.30
N ARG A 72 18.60 -1.30 -10.28
CA ARG A 72 19.62 -0.40 -10.80
C ARG A 72 20.81 -0.34 -9.85
N VAL A 73 20.51 -0.15 -8.55
CA VAL A 73 21.49 -0.19 -7.45
C VAL A 73 20.84 -0.65 -6.15
N SER A 74 21.66 -1.18 -5.25
CA SER A 74 21.27 -1.51 -3.87
C SER A 74 22.36 -1.14 -2.89
N TYR A 75 21.97 -0.69 -1.70
CA TYR A 75 22.85 -0.49 -0.56
C TYR A 75 22.39 -1.39 0.59
N GLY A 76 23.10 -2.51 0.77
CA GLY A 76 22.65 -3.56 1.67
C GLY A 76 21.25 -4.08 1.31
N ASP A 77 20.49 -4.43 2.34
CA ASP A 77 19.08 -4.83 2.23
C ASP A 77 18.10 -3.70 2.59
N ASP A 78 18.63 -2.49 2.79
CA ASP A 78 17.89 -1.36 3.35
C ASP A 78 17.50 -0.29 2.32
N PHE A 79 18.16 -0.27 1.17
CA PHE A 79 17.93 0.75 0.15
C PHE A 79 18.08 0.19 -1.26
N TYR A 80 17.10 0.49 -2.12
CA TYR A 80 17.07 0.07 -3.52
C TYR A 80 16.63 1.21 -4.45
N VAL A 81 17.27 1.31 -5.61
CA VAL A 81 16.73 2.00 -6.78
C VAL A 81 16.50 0.95 -7.87
N MET A 82 15.28 0.86 -8.37
CA MET A 82 14.86 -0.17 -9.32
C MET A 82 14.16 0.44 -10.53
N ASP A 83 14.43 -0.11 -11.71
CA ASP A 83 13.67 0.18 -12.93
C ASP A 83 12.57 -0.87 -13.09
N ILE A 84 11.37 -0.56 -12.64
CA ILE A 84 10.23 -1.48 -12.67
C ILE A 84 9.51 -1.36 -14.00
N LYS A 85 9.31 -2.50 -14.64
CA LYS A 85 8.47 -2.64 -15.83
C LYS A 85 7.27 -3.50 -15.51
N LEU A 86 6.07 -2.98 -15.77
CA LEU A 86 4.81 -3.69 -15.57
C LEU A 86 4.12 -3.91 -16.91
N SER A 87 3.58 -5.11 -17.08
CA SER A 87 2.74 -5.46 -18.22
C SER A 87 1.42 -6.06 -17.72
N GLN A 88 0.42 -6.14 -18.58
CA GLN A 88 -0.86 -6.78 -18.22
C GLN A 88 -0.70 -8.26 -17.85
N GLN A 89 0.36 -8.91 -18.30
CA GLN A 89 0.65 -10.32 -18.03
C GLN A 89 1.45 -10.55 -16.74
N SER A 90 2.16 -9.53 -16.26
CA SER A 90 2.96 -9.61 -15.04
C SER A 90 2.60 -8.47 -14.09
N GLN A 91 1.64 -8.71 -13.19
CA GLN A 91 1.21 -7.78 -12.15
C GLN A 91 1.55 -8.34 -10.77
N PRO A 92 2.81 -8.26 -10.30
CA PRO A 92 3.19 -8.83 -9.00
C PRO A 92 2.46 -8.19 -7.81
N LEU A 93 1.88 -7.00 -7.99
CA LEU A 93 1.09 -6.27 -6.98
C LEU A 93 -0.42 -6.25 -7.31
N GLY A 94 -0.92 -7.18 -8.14
CA GLY A 94 -2.34 -7.31 -8.46
C GLY A 94 -3.21 -7.76 -7.28
N HIS A 95 -2.61 -8.33 -6.25
CA HIS A 95 -3.25 -8.64 -4.97
C HIS A 95 -2.92 -7.61 -3.91
N PRO A 96 -3.84 -7.35 -2.95
CA PRO A 96 -3.58 -6.42 -1.86
C PRO A 96 -2.36 -6.86 -1.04
N CYS A 97 -1.38 -5.97 -0.89
CA CYS A 97 -0.20 -6.21 -0.08
C CYS A 97 0.09 -5.04 0.85
N ARG A 98 0.58 -5.33 2.05
CA ARG A 98 1.08 -4.34 2.99
C ARG A 98 2.60 -4.28 2.84
N PHE A 99 3.09 -3.14 2.38
CA PHE A 99 4.51 -2.92 2.20
C PHE A 99 5.13 -2.34 3.47
N ASP A 100 6.14 -3.02 4.00
CA ASP A 100 6.83 -2.61 5.23
C ASP A 100 8.10 -1.81 4.92
N GLY A 101 7.93 -0.70 4.22
CA GLY A 101 8.99 0.21 3.84
C GLY A 101 8.44 1.52 3.28
N TYR A 102 9.33 2.47 3.05
CA TYR A 102 9.03 3.68 2.28
C TYR A 102 9.30 3.41 0.81
N MET A 103 8.42 3.87 -0.05
CA MET A 103 8.56 3.72 -1.49
C MET A 103 8.16 5.01 -2.19
N LEU A 104 9.00 5.44 -3.12
CA LEU A 104 8.74 6.54 -4.03
C LEU A 104 8.77 5.97 -5.44
N LEU A 105 7.66 6.10 -6.15
CA LEU A 105 7.52 5.70 -7.55
C LEU A 105 7.51 6.94 -8.43
N TYR A 106 8.41 6.99 -9.40
CA TYR A 106 8.38 7.97 -10.49
C TYR A 106 7.91 7.28 -11.77
N CYS A 107 6.79 7.71 -12.32
CA CYS A 107 6.27 7.20 -13.58
C CYS A 107 7.03 7.79 -14.76
N VAL A 108 7.82 6.95 -15.43
CA VAL A 108 8.60 7.32 -16.61
C VAL A 108 7.76 7.23 -17.88
N LYS A 109 6.88 6.20 -17.96
CA LYS A 109 6.02 5.97 -19.13
C LYS A 109 4.78 5.20 -18.73
N GLY A 110 3.64 5.58 -19.32
CA GLY A 110 2.37 4.89 -19.18
C GLY A 110 1.54 5.38 -18.01
N ARG A 111 0.52 4.58 -17.65
CA ARG A 111 -0.47 4.95 -16.64
C ARG A 111 -0.95 3.70 -15.90
N ILE A 112 -1.06 3.78 -14.58
CA ILE A 112 -1.68 2.73 -13.76
C ILE A 112 -2.77 3.32 -12.87
N ARG A 113 -3.70 2.45 -12.51
CA ARG A 113 -4.69 2.69 -11.45
C ARG A 113 -4.35 1.76 -10.29
N LEU A 114 -4.19 2.33 -9.11
CA LEU A 114 -3.85 1.58 -7.90
C LEU A 114 -4.69 2.05 -6.71
N ASN A 115 -4.95 1.14 -5.79
CA ASN A 115 -5.52 1.48 -4.50
C ASN A 115 -4.42 1.59 -3.46
N VAL A 116 -4.53 2.63 -2.63
CA VAL A 116 -3.82 2.73 -1.35
C VAL A 116 -4.87 2.70 -0.26
N ASN A 117 -4.85 1.67 0.55
CA ASN A 117 -5.93 1.36 1.48
C ASN A 117 -7.27 1.23 0.71
N LEU A 118 -8.22 2.14 0.90
CA LEU A 118 -9.52 2.14 0.23
C LEU A 118 -9.68 3.28 -0.79
N THR A 119 -8.61 4.03 -1.06
CA THR A 119 -8.64 5.16 -1.99
C THR A 119 -7.94 4.78 -3.28
N GLU A 120 -8.62 5.02 -4.40
CA GLU A 120 -8.06 4.79 -5.73
C GLU A 120 -7.28 6.02 -6.20
N TYR A 121 -6.11 5.78 -6.77
CA TYR A 121 -5.23 6.79 -7.37
C TYR A 121 -4.86 6.38 -8.79
N GLN A 122 -4.78 7.36 -9.67
CA GLN A 122 -4.25 7.19 -11.01
C GLN A 122 -2.87 7.84 -11.08
N ILE A 123 -1.86 7.06 -11.48
CA ILE A 123 -0.49 7.54 -11.62
C ILE A 123 -0.11 7.46 -13.08
N GLU A 124 0.29 8.59 -13.64
CA GLU A 124 0.63 8.76 -15.05
C GLU A 124 2.03 9.34 -15.24
N GLU A 125 2.51 9.36 -16.48
CA GLU A 125 3.81 9.88 -16.86
C GLU A 125 4.10 11.27 -16.28
N GLY A 126 5.30 11.42 -15.70
CA GLY A 126 5.75 12.65 -15.03
C GLY A 126 5.22 12.81 -13.61
N MET A 127 4.47 11.83 -13.07
CA MET A 127 4.02 11.84 -11.68
C MET A 127 4.96 11.08 -10.77
N ILE A 128 5.07 11.58 -9.54
CA ILE A 128 5.65 10.85 -8.42
C ILE A 128 4.54 10.43 -7.48
N PHE A 129 4.63 9.19 -7.00
CA PHE A 129 3.77 8.64 -5.96
C PHE A 129 4.62 8.18 -4.77
N MET A 130 4.19 8.50 -3.56
CA MET A 130 4.87 8.10 -2.33
C MET A 130 4.00 7.17 -1.50
N ASN A 131 4.58 6.05 -1.07
CA ASN A 131 3.97 5.15 -0.10
C ASN A 131 4.74 5.16 1.21
N VAL A 132 4.00 5.10 2.32
CA VAL A 132 4.54 4.95 3.68
C VAL A 132 4.26 3.56 4.24
N PRO A 133 5.09 3.08 5.20
CA PRO A 133 4.90 1.77 5.82
C PRO A 133 3.52 1.58 6.42
N GLY A 134 2.97 0.38 6.26
CA GLY A 134 1.67 0.00 6.81
C GLY A 134 0.48 0.24 5.88
N ASN A 135 0.64 0.99 4.80
CA ASN A 135 -0.39 1.09 3.77
C ASN A 135 -0.56 -0.22 3.01
N ILE A 136 -1.81 -0.50 2.65
CA ILE A 136 -2.16 -1.62 1.77
C ILE A 136 -2.22 -1.09 0.34
N ILE A 137 -1.41 -1.67 -0.53
CA ILE A 137 -1.33 -1.30 -1.94
C ILE A 137 -1.90 -2.44 -2.79
N ARG A 138 -2.62 -2.08 -3.84
CA ARG A 138 -3.04 -2.99 -4.90
C ARG A 138 -3.00 -2.26 -6.24
N VAL A 139 -2.33 -2.82 -7.23
CA VAL A 139 -2.43 -2.37 -8.61
C VAL A 139 -3.70 -2.96 -9.22
N ASN A 140 -4.67 -2.11 -9.56
CA ASN A 140 -5.95 -2.54 -10.10
C ASN A 140 -5.86 -2.79 -11.60
N GLU A 141 -5.24 -1.85 -12.32
CA GLU A 141 -5.26 -1.84 -13.77
C GLU A 141 -4.06 -1.09 -14.35
N ILE A 142 -3.54 -1.60 -15.46
CA ILE A 142 -2.59 -0.90 -16.31
C ILE A 142 -3.38 -0.31 -17.48
N LEU A 143 -3.38 1.02 -17.58
CA LEU A 143 -4.19 1.76 -18.55
C LEU A 143 -3.38 2.05 -19.82
N ASP A 144 -4.10 2.14 -20.96
CA ASP A 144 -3.61 2.65 -22.26
C ASP A 144 -2.45 1.89 -22.94
N VAL A 145 -2.16 0.64 -22.53
CA VAL A 145 -1.02 -0.07 -23.11
C VAL A 145 -1.38 -1.51 -23.52
N PRO A 146 -1.94 -1.75 -24.73
CA PRO A 146 -2.23 -3.12 -25.15
C PRO A 146 -1.00 -3.97 -25.42
N LYS A 147 0.18 -3.38 -25.62
CA LYS A 147 1.43 -4.08 -25.98
C LYS A 147 2.72 -3.50 -25.38
N GLU A 148 2.67 -2.35 -24.71
CA GLU A 148 3.86 -1.70 -24.17
C GLU A 148 3.93 -1.83 -22.65
N GLU A 149 5.14 -1.89 -22.12
CA GLU A 149 5.39 -1.92 -20.69
C GLU A 149 5.24 -0.53 -20.08
N VAL A 150 4.56 -0.46 -18.94
CA VAL A 150 4.58 0.74 -18.10
C VAL A 150 5.90 0.76 -17.33
N GLN A 151 6.59 1.89 -17.32
CA GLN A 151 7.91 2.02 -16.74
C GLN A 151 7.91 2.97 -15.54
N TYR A 152 8.46 2.48 -14.43
CA TYR A 152 8.64 3.23 -13.19
C TYR A 152 10.07 3.16 -12.71
N VAL A 153 10.57 4.26 -12.15
CA VAL A 153 11.72 4.23 -11.25
C VAL A 153 11.19 4.17 -9.83
N CYS A 154 11.59 3.14 -9.10
CA CYS A 154 11.22 2.94 -7.70
C CYS A 154 12.42 3.17 -6.81
N VAL A 155 12.29 4.08 -5.84
CA VAL A 155 13.22 4.21 -4.71
C VAL A 155 12.53 3.61 -3.50
N ALA A 156 13.09 2.54 -2.95
CA ALA A 156 12.54 1.85 -1.78
C ALA A 156 13.57 1.79 -0.66
N MET A 157 13.12 2.00 0.58
CA MET A 157 13.99 2.00 1.75
C MET A 157 13.30 1.48 3.01
N SER A 158 14.09 0.90 3.93
CA SER A 158 13.63 0.45 5.24
C SER A 158 13.32 1.63 6.16
N LYS A 159 12.59 1.35 7.25
CA LYS A 159 12.33 2.33 8.31
C LYS A 159 13.63 2.75 9.00
N GLU A 160 14.51 1.80 9.23
CA GLU A 160 15.81 1.95 9.86
C GLU A 160 16.74 2.83 9.02
N PHE A 161 16.69 2.65 7.70
CA PHE A 161 17.44 3.48 6.76
C PHE A 161 16.96 4.94 6.78
N LEU A 162 15.64 5.15 6.73
CA LEU A 162 15.05 6.50 6.79
C LEU A 162 15.41 7.23 8.11
N GLN A 163 15.45 6.52 9.25
CA GLN A 163 15.84 7.10 10.54
C GLN A 163 17.27 7.65 10.53
N GLY A 164 18.14 7.12 9.67
CA GLY A 164 19.49 7.66 9.47
C GLY A 164 19.53 8.98 8.70
N MET A 165 18.46 9.38 8.03
CA MET A 165 18.37 10.66 7.34
C MET A 165 18.21 11.79 8.35
N GLN A 166 18.99 12.87 8.16
CA GLN A 166 18.90 14.07 9.01
C GLN A 166 17.73 14.95 8.56
N LEU A 167 16.53 14.53 8.89
CA LEU A 167 15.32 15.24 8.55
C LEU A 167 14.76 15.96 9.79
N ASP A 168 14.36 17.21 9.61
CA ASP A 168 13.67 17.97 10.65
C ASP A 168 12.28 17.37 10.91
N ALA A 169 12.13 16.75 12.09
CA ALA A 169 10.90 16.06 12.47
C ALA A 169 9.65 16.97 12.41
N ASN A 170 9.79 18.27 12.72
CA ASN A 170 8.68 19.22 12.67
C ASN A 170 8.28 19.52 11.20
N LYS A 171 9.27 19.68 10.32
CA LYS A 171 9.00 19.88 8.89
C LYS A 171 8.36 18.63 8.25
N ILE A 172 8.95 17.46 8.50
CA ILE A 172 8.38 16.19 8.00
C ILE A 172 6.95 16.04 8.48
N PHE A 173 6.70 16.35 9.74
CA PHE A 173 5.39 16.22 10.34
C PHE A 173 4.37 17.17 9.70
N ASN A 174 4.74 18.45 9.52
CA ASN A 174 3.84 19.46 8.95
C ASN A 174 3.54 19.25 7.45
N GLU A 175 4.54 18.83 6.69
CA GLU A 175 4.42 18.64 5.23
C GLU A 175 4.00 17.20 4.87
N GLY A 176 4.35 16.22 5.72
CA GLY A 176 4.07 14.81 5.50
C GLY A 176 2.57 14.49 5.45
N MET A 177 1.74 15.27 6.14
CA MET A 177 0.28 15.12 6.08
C MET A 177 -0.25 15.41 4.68
N SER A 178 0.20 16.48 4.05
CA SER A 178 -0.19 16.79 2.66
C SER A 178 0.22 15.66 1.69
N MET A 179 1.38 15.05 1.94
CA MET A 179 1.84 13.89 1.16
C MET A 179 1.03 12.62 1.46
N MET A 180 0.50 12.45 2.67
CA MET A 180 -0.35 11.31 3.02
C MET A 180 -1.77 11.46 2.47
N GLU A 181 -2.32 12.68 2.48
CA GLU A 181 -3.64 12.98 1.91
C GLU A 181 -3.63 12.90 0.38
N ASN A 182 -2.56 13.38 -0.24
CA ASN A 182 -2.35 13.37 -1.68
C ASN A 182 -0.98 12.73 -2.00
N PRO A 183 -0.88 11.40 -2.01
CA PRO A 183 0.40 10.70 -2.14
C PRO A 183 1.03 10.83 -3.53
N SER A 184 0.35 11.45 -4.49
CA SER A 184 0.84 11.65 -5.85
C SER A 184 0.90 13.12 -6.24
N VAL A 185 1.93 13.48 -7.02
CA VAL A 185 2.10 14.83 -7.56
C VAL A 185 2.69 14.79 -8.95
N LYS A 186 2.18 15.64 -9.86
CA LYS A 186 2.75 15.85 -11.19
C LYS A 186 3.93 16.80 -11.08
N LEU A 187 5.07 16.44 -11.64
CA LEU A 187 6.26 17.30 -11.70
C LEU A 187 6.30 18.09 -13.00
N THR A 188 6.89 19.29 -12.96
CA THR A 188 7.28 20.03 -14.16
C THR A 188 8.55 19.42 -14.76
N GLU A 189 8.84 19.69 -16.04
CA GLU A 189 10.09 19.20 -16.68
C GLU A 189 11.35 19.61 -15.91
N LYS A 190 11.41 20.83 -15.38
CA LYS A 190 12.54 21.30 -14.57
C LYS A 190 12.69 20.50 -13.27
N GLU A 191 11.58 20.16 -12.60
CA GLU A 191 11.59 19.34 -11.39
C GLU A 191 11.99 17.89 -11.72
N LEU A 192 11.52 17.36 -12.85
CA LEU A 192 11.89 16.03 -13.35
C LEU A 192 13.38 15.94 -13.68
N GLU A 193 13.96 16.96 -14.30
CA GLU A 193 15.39 17.02 -14.58
C GLU A 193 16.22 16.93 -13.29
N VAL A 194 15.83 17.66 -12.24
CA VAL A 194 16.50 17.59 -10.94
C VAL A 194 16.35 16.20 -10.31
N VAL A 195 15.16 15.58 -10.38
CA VAL A 195 14.95 14.22 -9.88
C VAL A 195 15.82 13.20 -10.61
N ARG A 196 15.86 13.27 -11.95
CA ARG A 196 16.70 12.38 -12.78
C ARG A 196 18.19 12.53 -12.44
N SER A 197 18.67 13.77 -12.37
CA SER A 197 20.07 14.06 -11.99
C SER A 197 20.38 13.55 -10.56
N GLY A 198 19.48 13.73 -9.62
CA GLY A 198 19.62 13.20 -8.26
C GLY A 198 19.72 11.68 -8.22
N LEU A 199 18.89 10.97 -8.98
CA LEU A 199 18.92 9.51 -9.09
C LEU A 199 20.23 9.01 -9.74
N GLU A 200 20.76 9.73 -10.71
CA GLU A 200 22.06 9.40 -11.31
C GLU A 200 23.20 9.55 -10.30
N ILE A 201 23.21 10.66 -9.54
CA ILE A 201 24.23 10.88 -8.49
C ILE A 201 24.13 9.78 -7.43
N ILE A 202 22.93 9.44 -6.96
CA ILE A 202 22.69 8.35 -6.01
C ILE A 202 23.28 7.03 -6.56
N THR A 203 22.98 6.72 -7.82
CA THR A 203 23.48 5.51 -8.49
C THR A 203 25.02 5.49 -8.52
N ARG A 204 25.66 6.60 -8.83
CA ARG A 204 27.13 6.72 -8.84
C ARG A 204 27.71 6.57 -7.44
N VAL A 205 27.11 7.19 -6.43
CA VAL A 205 27.56 7.10 -5.03
C VAL A 205 27.47 5.67 -4.52
N VAL A 206 26.35 4.99 -4.77
CA VAL A 206 26.18 3.59 -4.34
C VAL A 206 27.22 2.67 -4.98
N ASN A 207 27.56 2.88 -6.25
CA ASN A 207 28.56 2.07 -6.97
C ASN A 207 30.02 2.54 -6.75
N SER A 208 30.26 3.60 -5.99
CA SER A 208 31.62 4.09 -5.72
C SER A 208 32.29 3.32 -4.60
N GLU A 209 33.61 3.45 -4.47
CA GLU A 209 34.42 2.93 -3.35
C GLU A 209 34.61 3.98 -2.24
N ALA A 210 33.70 4.97 -2.15
CA ALA A 210 33.80 6.06 -1.18
C ALA A 210 33.73 5.55 0.26
N MET A 211 34.60 6.05 1.13
CA MET A 211 34.69 5.68 2.55
C MET A 211 33.40 6.06 3.31
N TYR A 212 32.81 7.20 3.00
CA TYR A 212 31.59 7.74 3.64
C TYR A 212 30.36 7.59 2.74
N LYS A 213 30.25 6.47 2.05
CA LYS A 213 29.18 6.17 1.09
C LYS A 213 27.78 6.29 1.72
N ARG A 214 27.61 5.74 2.92
CA ARG A 214 26.33 5.77 3.64
C ARG A 214 25.90 7.19 3.97
N GLU A 215 26.80 7.99 4.54
CA GLU A 215 26.55 9.37 4.91
C GLU A 215 26.26 10.26 3.71
N ALA A 216 27.01 10.08 2.61
CA ALA A 216 26.76 10.76 1.35
C ALA A 216 25.39 10.42 0.77
N LEU A 217 25.02 9.13 0.78
CA LEU A 217 23.72 8.64 0.31
C LEU A 217 22.56 9.23 1.13
N LEU A 218 22.66 9.18 2.46
CA LEU A 218 21.65 9.77 3.36
C LEU A 218 21.49 11.27 3.18
N SER A 219 22.59 12.01 2.95
CA SER A 219 22.56 13.46 2.71
C SER A 219 21.90 13.80 1.37
N LEU A 220 22.20 13.05 0.30
CA LEU A 220 21.57 13.21 -1.01
C LEU A 220 20.08 12.93 -0.95
N LEU A 221 19.68 11.86 -0.30
CA LEU A 221 18.27 11.50 -0.13
C LEU A 221 17.52 12.53 0.71
N SER A 222 18.16 13.06 1.78
CA SER A 222 17.58 14.13 2.59
C SER A 222 17.36 15.40 1.76
N SER A 223 18.32 15.79 0.93
CA SER A 223 18.19 16.93 0.01
C SER A 223 17.04 16.74 -0.99
N MET A 224 16.97 15.59 -1.64
CA MET A 224 15.88 15.25 -2.56
C MET A 224 14.52 15.25 -1.87
N PHE A 225 14.45 14.72 -0.65
CA PHE A 225 13.22 14.70 0.13
C PHE A 225 12.71 16.11 0.42
N TYR A 226 13.58 17.03 0.88
CA TYR A 226 13.20 18.43 1.11
C TYR A 226 12.74 19.13 -0.17
N MET A 227 13.39 18.87 -1.29
CA MET A 227 12.99 19.41 -2.58
C MET A 227 11.58 18.93 -2.96
N LEU A 228 11.32 17.64 -2.87
CA LEU A 228 10.01 17.07 -3.17
C LEU A 228 8.92 17.57 -2.20
N MET A 229 9.23 17.69 -0.91
CA MET A 229 8.31 18.31 0.05
C MET A 229 7.91 19.73 -0.38
N GLY A 230 8.86 20.54 -0.88
CA GLY A 230 8.58 21.86 -1.42
C GLY A 230 7.61 21.84 -2.61
N VAL A 231 7.69 20.81 -3.46
CA VAL A 231 6.75 20.60 -4.58
C VAL A 231 5.36 20.27 -4.07
N TRP A 232 5.24 19.33 -3.11
CA TRP A 232 3.95 19.00 -2.50
C TRP A 232 3.30 20.19 -1.82
N ARG A 233 4.07 20.97 -1.05
CA ARG A 233 3.59 22.18 -0.39
C ARG A 233 3.05 23.20 -1.37
N LYS A 234 3.76 23.49 -2.46
CA LYS A 234 3.32 24.44 -3.50
C LYS A 234 1.98 24.04 -4.11
N ARG A 235 1.74 22.75 -4.32
CA ARG A 235 0.54 22.24 -5.00
C ARG A 235 -0.61 21.93 -4.05
N GLY A 236 -0.30 21.60 -2.80
CA GLY A 236 -1.30 21.46 -1.73
C GLY A 236 -1.83 22.81 -1.25
N ALA A 237 -1.00 23.85 -1.24
CA ALA A 237 -1.38 25.19 -0.81
C ALA A 237 -2.28 25.96 -1.80
N SER A 238 -2.46 25.47 -3.03
CA SER A 238 -3.41 26.07 -3.97
C SER A 238 -4.89 25.81 -3.61
N ALA A 239 -5.17 25.08 -2.54
CA ALA A 239 -6.53 24.72 -2.13
C ALA A 239 -7.03 25.38 -0.86
N GLU A 240 -6.19 26.05 -0.04
CA GLU A 240 -6.70 26.66 1.20
C GLU A 240 -5.95 27.93 1.62
N ALA A 241 -6.75 28.97 1.88
CA ALA A 241 -6.32 30.28 2.34
C ALA A 241 -5.63 30.25 3.71
N GLU A 242 -4.56 31.04 3.80
CA GLU A 242 -3.80 31.34 5.01
C GLU A 242 -4.64 31.84 6.17
N SER A 243 -4.24 31.49 7.37
CA SER A 243 -4.21 32.31 8.59
C SER A 243 -4.88 31.89 9.88
N GLN A 244 -5.41 30.80 10.15
CA GLN A 244 -5.65 30.40 11.58
C GLN A 244 -5.14 29.01 11.93
N SER A 245 -4.43 28.46 11.06
CA SER A 245 -4.19 27.07 10.85
C SER A 245 -2.95 26.50 11.53
N SER A 246 -1.89 27.24 11.79
CA SER A 246 -0.62 26.57 12.11
C SER A 246 -0.67 25.76 13.43
N ARG A 247 -1.26 26.30 14.51
CA ARG A 247 -1.34 25.60 15.81
C ARG A 247 -2.40 24.47 15.78
N SER A 248 -3.56 24.76 15.18
CA SER A 248 -4.65 23.78 15.07
C SER A 248 -4.26 22.65 14.15
N LYS A 249 -3.59 22.95 13.04
CA LYS A 249 -3.05 21.98 12.10
C LYS A 249 -1.99 21.09 12.80
N LEU A 250 -1.04 21.69 13.52
CA LEU A 250 -0.02 20.96 14.26
C LEU A 250 -0.60 20.00 15.31
N ILE A 251 -1.63 20.42 16.02
CA ILE A 251 -2.31 19.56 17.00
C ILE A 251 -3.07 18.44 16.29
N PHE A 252 -3.77 18.75 15.20
CA PHE A 252 -4.46 17.74 14.39
C PHE A 252 -3.48 16.69 13.88
N ASP A 253 -2.38 17.11 13.31
CA ASP A 253 -1.35 16.24 12.77
C ASP A 253 -0.77 15.29 13.84
N ARG A 254 -0.44 15.83 15.04
CA ARG A 254 -0.01 15.01 16.16
C ARG A 254 -1.09 14.01 16.61
N PHE A 255 -2.33 14.46 16.62
CA PHE A 255 -3.48 13.61 16.93
C PHE A 255 -3.61 12.46 15.93
N ILE A 256 -3.55 12.73 14.61
CA ILE A 256 -3.63 11.69 13.57
C ILE A 256 -2.48 10.68 13.67
N LYS A 257 -1.26 11.15 13.95
CA LYS A 257 -0.12 10.25 14.19
C LYS A 257 -0.40 9.30 15.37
N LEU A 258 -0.88 9.84 16.49
CA LEU A 258 -1.25 9.03 17.64
C LEU A 258 -2.41 8.07 17.32
N VAL A 259 -3.42 8.51 16.53
CA VAL A 259 -4.52 7.64 16.11
C VAL A 259 -3.99 6.51 15.23
N SER A 260 -3.11 6.80 14.28
CA SER A 260 -2.49 5.78 13.43
C SER A 260 -1.75 4.71 14.25
N GLU A 261 -1.06 5.14 15.31
CA GLU A 261 -0.26 4.25 16.17
C GLU A 261 -1.09 3.46 17.17
N TYR A 262 -2.15 4.07 17.73
CA TYR A 262 -2.84 3.52 18.90
C TYR A 262 -4.32 3.17 18.69
N HIS A 263 -4.92 3.38 17.52
CA HIS A 263 -6.36 3.19 17.29
C HIS A 263 -6.85 1.75 17.54
N THR A 264 -5.99 0.75 17.41
CA THR A 264 -6.34 -0.65 17.71
C THR A 264 -6.50 -0.90 19.21
N GLN A 265 -5.80 -0.11 20.05
CA GLN A 265 -5.75 -0.30 21.49
C GLN A 265 -6.66 0.68 22.24
N TYR A 266 -6.69 1.96 21.81
CA TYR A 266 -7.37 3.05 22.52
C TYR A 266 -8.36 3.76 21.59
N ARG A 267 -9.64 3.80 21.99
CA ARG A 267 -10.72 4.50 21.28
C ARG A 267 -11.22 5.74 22.01
N ASN A 268 -10.81 5.93 23.25
CA ASN A 268 -11.22 7.07 24.03
C ASN A 268 -10.37 8.30 23.68
N VAL A 269 -11.03 9.41 23.33
CA VAL A 269 -10.39 10.70 23.06
C VAL A 269 -9.51 11.16 24.21
N GLY A 270 -9.83 10.81 25.47
CA GLY A 270 -9.04 11.12 26.64
C GLY A 270 -7.60 10.71 26.51
N PHE A 271 -7.33 9.48 26.07
CA PHE A 271 -5.97 8.97 25.85
C PHE A 271 -5.15 9.89 24.92
N TYR A 272 -5.74 10.29 23.82
CA TYR A 272 -5.07 11.16 22.83
C TYR A 272 -4.89 12.59 23.35
N ALA A 273 -5.89 13.08 24.06
CA ALA A 273 -5.83 14.40 24.69
C ALA A 273 -4.72 14.48 25.74
N ASP A 274 -4.62 13.46 26.60
CA ASP A 274 -3.55 13.36 27.62
C ASP A 274 -2.16 13.32 26.97
N LYS A 275 -1.98 12.52 25.90
CA LYS A 275 -0.73 12.49 25.12
C LYS A 275 -0.36 13.83 24.50
N LEU A 276 -1.35 14.66 24.19
CA LEU A 276 -1.17 16.00 23.62
C LEU A 276 -1.17 17.12 24.68
N CYS A 277 -1.25 16.77 25.97
CA CYS A 277 -1.38 17.72 27.08
C CYS A 277 -2.57 18.70 26.91
N LEU A 278 -3.72 18.18 26.43
CA LEU A 278 -4.94 18.91 26.17
C LEU A 278 -6.14 18.28 26.90
N THR A 279 -7.22 19.04 27.05
CA THR A 279 -8.49 18.45 27.49
C THR A 279 -9.21 17.77 26.32
N PRO A 280 -9.94 16.66 26.55
CA PRO A 280 -10.70 15.97 25.50
C PRO A 280 -11.68 16.89 24.77
N LYS A 281 -12.33 17.79 25.51
CA LYS A 281 -13.29 18.78 24.95
C LYS A 281 -12.59 19.77 24.04
N TYR A 282 -11.42 20.28 24.43
CA TYR A 282 -10.65 21.22 23.63
C TYR A 282 -10.12 20.54 22.36
N LEU A 283 -9.52 19.36 22.48
CA LEU A 283 -9.04 18.57 21.36
C LEU A 283 -10.17 18.31 20.35
N SER A 284 -11.33 17.80 20.77
CA SER A 284 -12.47 17.52 19.89
C SER A 284 -12.98 18.80 19.20
N LYS A 285 -13.07 19.93 19.92
CA LYS A 285 -13.49 21.20 19.32
C LYS A 285 -12.49 21.69 18.28
N LEU A 286 -11.20 21.62 18.59
CA LEU A 286 -10.12 22.04 17.69
C LEU A 286 -10.10 21.22 16.40
N ILE A 287 -10.18 19.89 16.51
CA ILE A 287 -10.19 18.98 15.37
C ILE A 287 -11.45 19.21 14.52
N LYS A 288 -12.61 19.33 15.15
CA LYS A 288 -13.86 19.59 14.43
C LYS A 288 -13.83 20.93 13.67
N ASN A 289 -13.24 21.97 14.25
CA ASN A 289 -13.09 23.26 13.58
C ASN A 289 -12.11 23.19 12.41
N ALA A 290 -11.03 22.39 12.52
CA ALA A 290 -10.01 22.25 11.49
C ALA A 290 -10.45 21.34 10.32
N THR A 291 -11.28 20.32 10.59
CA THR A 291 -11.53 19.23 9.63
C THR A 291 -13.02 18.98 9.33
N GLY A 292 -13.91 19.64 10.03
CA GLY A 292 -15.36 19.38 9.97
C GLY A 292 -15.81 18.12 10.74
N LYS A 293 -14.87 17.22 11.14
CA LYS A 293 -15.14 15.98 11.87
C LYS A 293 -14.61 16.03 13.29
N SER A 294 -15.30 15.40 14.22
CA SER A 294 -14.86 15.31 15.62
C SER A 294 -13.71 14.29 15.78
N ALA A 295 -12.95 14.41 16.89
CA ALA A 295 -11.87 13.47 17.20
C ALA A 295 -12.37 12.01 17.31
N PRO A 296 -13.51 11.69 17.94
CA PRO A 296 -14.07 10.33 17.91
C PRO A 296 -14.32 9.82 16.49
N GLU A 297 -14.86 10.64 15.59
CA GLU A 297 -15.12 10.23 14.20
C GLU A 297 -13.84 9.86 13.46
N TRP A 298 -12.75 10.58 13.70
CA TRP A 298 -11.44 10.24 13.15
C TRP A 298 -10.91 8.91 13.69
N ILE A 299 -10.96 8.71 15.01
CA ILE A 299 -10.55 7.44 15.64
C ILE A 299 -11.37 6.28 15.06
N ASP A 300 -12.68 6.44 14.98
CA ASP A 300 -13.60 5.44 14.43
C ASP A 300 -13.29 5.10 12.97
N GLN A 301 -12.90 6.10 12.14
CA GLN A 301 -12.52 5.85 10.75
C GLN A 301 -11.28 4.94 10.64
N TYR A 302 -10.26 5.17 11.47
CA TYR A 302 -9.07 4.32 11.50
C TYR A 302 -9.40 2.90 11.97
N VAL A 303 -10.21 2.75 13.03
CA VAL A 303 -10.66 1.45 13.51
C VAL A 303 -11.48 0.71 12.46
N ILE A 304 -12.38 1.39 11.75
CA ILE A 304 -13.17 0.82 10.67
C ILE A 304 -12.31 0.42 9.49
N LEU A 305 -11.33 1.25 9.13
CA LEU A 305 -10.39 0.94 8.04
C LEU A 305 -9.61 -0.34 8.37
N GLU A 306 -9.04 -0.44 9.55
CA GLU A 306 -8.32 -1.64 9.99
C GLU A 306 -9.23 -2.86 10.08
N ALA A 307 -10.46 -2.69 10.60
CA ALA A 307 -11.45 -3.77 10.63
C ALA A 307 -11.78 -4.28 9.21
N LYS A 308 -12.00 -3.37 8.25
CA LYS A 308 -12.27 -3.72 6.86
C LYS A 308 -11.09 -4.48 6.22
N ASN A 309 -9.87 -4.01 6.46
CA ASN A 309 -8.65 -4.65 5.98
C ASN A 309 -8.51 -6.06 6.54
N LEU A 310 -8.67 -6.23 7.86
CA LEU A 310 -8.62 -7.53 8.51
C LEU A 310 -9.74 -8.48 8.03
N LEU A 311 -10.95 -7.96 7.79
CA LEU A 311 -12.07 -8.76 7.28
C LEU A 311 -11.84 -9.25 5.86
N LYS A 312 -11.29 -8.41 4.98
CA LYS A 312 -11.12 -8.72 3.55
C LYS A 312 -9.82 -9.45 3.21
N TYR A 313 -8.73 -9.08 3.89
CA TYR A 313 -7.39 -9.46 3.44
C TYR A 313 -6.62 -10.30 4.45
N SER A 314 -7.16 -10.54 5.64
CA SER A 314 -6.56 -11.48 6.58
C SER A 314 -7.41 -12.74 6.71
N GLY A 315 -6.78 -13.90 6.81
CA GLY A 315 -7.45 -15.17 7.08
C GLY A 315 -7.96 -15.33 8.53
N VAL A 316 -7.80 -14.29 9.38
CA VAL A 316 -8.16 -14.37 10.80
C VAL A 316 -9.68 -14.40 11.02
N THR A 317 -10.12 -15.09 12.05
CA THR A 317 -11.53 -15.17 12.42
C THR A 317 -12.06 -13.83 12.94
N ILE A 318 -13.37 -13.61 12.87
CA ILE A 318 -13.98 -12.39 13.42
C ILE A 318 -13.70 -12.28 14.94
N LYS A 319 -13.60 -13.39 15.66
CA LYS A 319 -13.24 -13.41 17.07
C LYS A 319 -11.83 -12.86 17.32
N GLU A 320 -10.89 -13.24 16.49
CA GLU A 320 -9.52 -12.71 16.54
C GLU A 320 -9.46 -11.23 16.16
N ILE A 321 -10.27 -10.77 15.21
CA ILE A 321 -10.39 -9.34 14.87
C ILE A 321 -10.90 -8.55 16.07
N VAL A 322 -11.93 -9.05 16.75
CA VAL A 322 -12.47 -8.44 17.98
C VAL A 322 -11.37 -8.26 19.02
N PHE A 323 -10.54 -9.29 19.21
CA PHE A 323 -9.41 -9.25 20.12
C PHE A 323 -8.33 -8.27 19.67
N LYS A 324 -7.89 -8.35 18.40
CA LYS A 324 -6.85 -7.46 17.83
C LYS A 324 -7.23 -5.99 17.89
N LEU A 325 -8.51 -5.68 17.69
CA LEU A 325 -9.03 -4.32 17.74
C LEU A 325 -9.49 -3.92 19.16
N ASN A 326 -9.18 -4.71 20.17
CA ASN A 326 -9.49 -4.44 21.58
C ASN A 326 -10.97 -4.10 21.85
N PHE A 327 -11.90 -4.84 21.22
CA PHE A 327 -13.33 -4.75 21.55
C PHE A 327 -13.68 -5.65 22.74
N PRO A 328 -14.56 -5.21 23.65
CA PRO A 328 -14.93 -6.01 24.82
C PRO A 328 -15.54 -7.37 24.47
N ASN A 329 -16.31 -7.41 23.39
CA ASN A 329 -16.93 -8.63 22.87
C ASN A 329 -17.37 -8.44 21.42
N GLN A 330 -17.78 -9.54 20.80
CA GLN A 330 -18.20 -9.60 19.41
C GLN A 330 -19.47 -8.76 19.14
N SER A 331 -20.42 -8.72 20.07
CA SER A 331 -21.67 -7.97 19.91
C SER A 331 -21.42 -6.45 19.82
N VAL A 332 -20.48 -5.93 20.61
CA VAL A 332 -20.10 -4.52 20.57
C VAL A 332 -19.41 -4.20 19.25
N PHE A 333 -18.52 -5.08 18.78
CA PHE A 333 -17.87 -4.91 17.47
C PHE A 333 -18.88 -4.92 16.32
N TYR A 334 -19.83 -5.88 16.32
CA TYR A 334 -20.87 -5.97 15.29
C TYR A 334 -21.72 -4.70 15.22
N LYS A 335 -22.19 -4.18 16.36
CA LYS A 335 -22.95 -2.94 16.44
C LYS A 335 -22.13 -1.76 15.94
N PHE A 336 -20.87 -1.66 16.37
CA PHE A 336 -19.94 -0.61 15.96
C PHE A 336 -19.72 -0.62 14.45
N PHE A 337 -19.39 -1.77 13.88
CA PHE A 337 -19.09 -1.93 12.47
C PHE A 337 -20.32 -1.66 11.60
N LYS A 338 -21.48 -2.25 11.93
CA LYS A 338 -22.73 -2.07 11.19
C LYS A 338 -23.21 -0.61 11.20
N ALA A 339 -23.10 0.08 12.33
CA ALA A 339 -23.50 1.47 12.45
C ALA A 339 -22.70 2.42 11.52
N ARG A 340 -21.45 2.04 11.18
CA ARG A 340 -20.53 2.88 10.41
C ARG A 340 -20.36 2.45 8.95
N THR A 341 -20.72 1.21 8.62
CA THR A 341 -20.55 0.65 7.27
C THR A 341 -21.85 0.27 6.59
N GLY A 342 -22.95 0.21 7.36
CA GLY A 342 -24.26 -0.28 6.90
C GLY A 342 -24.35 -1.83 6.87
N MET A 343 -23.23 -2.54 6.96
CA MET A 343 -23.14 -4.00 6.87
C MET A 343 -22.61 -4.62 8.16
N THR A 344 -22.99 -5.85 8.45
CA THR A 344 -22.33 -6.63 9.50
C THR A 344 -20.92 -7.04 9.07
N PRO A 345 -20.01 -7.33 10.02
CA PRO A 345 -18.67 -7.85 9.68
C PRO A 345 -18.72 -9.11 8.81
N THR A 346 -19.68 -10.00 9.03
CA THR A 346 -19.85 -11.23 8.24
C THR A 346 -20.29 -10.92 6.81
N GLU A 347 -21.29 -10.06 6.64
CA GLU A 347 -21.75 -9.62 5.31
C GLU A 347 -20.61 -8.94 4.54
N TYR A 348 -19.87 -8.08 5.22
CA TYR A 348 -18.75 -7.37 4.61
C TYR A 348 -17.60 -8.30 4.19
N ARG A 349 -17.31 -9.35 4.98
CA ARG A 349 -16.31 -10.36 4.64
C ARG A 349 -16.68 -11.11 3.36
N ASN A 350 -17.97 -11.42 3.19
CA ASN A 350 -18.48 -12.25 2.11
C ASN A 350 -18.85 -11.45 0.84
N SER A 351 -18.91 -10.11 0.92
CA SER A 351 -19.12 -9.22 -0.24
C SER A 351 -17.87 -9.06 -1.08
#